data_04f667fc6ec2f95ccb23ecb7ed74d7ee
#
_entry.id   04f667fc6ec2f95ccb23ecb7ed74d7ee
#
_cell.length_a   1.000
_cell.length_b   1.000
_cell.length_c   1.000
_cell.angle_alpha   90.00
_cell.angle_beta   90.00
_cell.angle_gamma   90.00
#
_symmetry.space_group_name_H-M   'P 1'
#
loop_
_entity.id
_entity.type
_entity.pdbx_description
1 polymer ?
#
loop_
_entity_poly.entity_id
_entity_poly.type
_entity_poly.pdbx_seq_one_letter_code
_entity_poly.pdbx_strand_id
1 'polypeptide(L)'
;MRRNTACLFLFGSLLSLSGMAQTKRDSTQAGRNYMIDEVVVTGTRNETDVRHLPMTISVVSRQQIEKRYEPSLLPLLTEQVPGLFTTSRGVMGYGVSGGAAGGMSLRGIGGSPTAGLLVLIDGHPQYMGLMGHPIADAYQSMMAEKVEVLRGPASVLYGSNAMGGVINIVTRKQQEDGVNTNMQVGYGSYNTLQTEFSNRVKKGRFSSVVTGSYNRTDGHRPDMKFEQYGGYAKLGYDISSFWKLWGDVNVTHFNASNPGTIQVPLIDNDSRITRGMTSFALKNHYEKTSGALSFFYNWGRHKINDGYQIGKEPQKSHFNSKDKMLGVSWYQSATLFTGNRLTVGLDYQHFGGESWNKVVATGEHTPGVDKQMDEFAGYIDFRQDINSWFSLDAGIRVDHHSHVGTEWIPQGGLAFHLPKHGELKAMVSKGYRNPTIREMYMFTPANPELKPEKLISYELSYSQRLLEGALSYGVNLYYINGDNVIMSNGLVPPLNINSGEIENWGLETNIGYRMNSHWNVNANYSWLHMENPVLAAPEHKLYAGVDYTSGRWSVSTGIQYVKGLYTSVILNNEKQDSFTLWNLRGNYRLCRFANLFVKGENLLAQRYEINAGYPMPKATFMGGINLNF
;
A
#
# COMPACT_ATOMS: atom_id res chain seq x y z
N MET A 1 40.19 -15.06 -9.78
CA MET A 1 40.87 -13.75 -9.64
C MET A 1 40.65 -12.93 -10.91
N ARG A 2 40.18 -11.71 -10.80
CA ARG A 2 39.75 -10.68 -11.78
C ARG A 2 38.25 -10.61 -11.99
N ARG A 3 37.64 -9.67 -11.20
CA ARG A 3 36.46 -8.86 -11.57
C ARG A 3 36.03 -8.10 -10.33
N ASN A 4 36.54 -6.87 -10.13
CA ASN A 4 35.98 -5.84 -9.24
C ASN A 4 36.81 -4.56 -9.42
N THR A 5 36.60 -3.84 -10.53
CA THR A 5 37.19 -2.48 -10.69
C THR A 5 36.40 -1.68 -11.75
N ALA A 6 35.07 -1.59 -11.62
CA ALA A 6 34.29 -0.78 -12.56
C ALA A 6 33.24 0.15 -11.92
N CYS A 7 33.11 0.19 -10.59
CA CYS A 7 32.09 1.01 -9.93
C CYS A 7 32.59 2.29 -9.23
N LEU A 8 33.85 2.64 -9.31
CA LEU A 8 34.41 3.81 -8.57
C LEU A 8 34.56 5.09 -9.39
N PHE A 9 34.27 5.10 -10.68
CA PHE A 9 34.51 6.28 -11.54
C PHE A 9 33.28 7.16 -11.85
N LEU A 10 32.08 6.82 -11.37
CA LEU A 10 30.87 7.65 -11.61
C LEU A 10 30.53 8.63 -10.48
N PHE A 11 31.26 8.62 -9.38
CA PHE A 11 31.02 9.52 -8.23
C PHE A 11 31.82 10.83 -8.27
N GLY A 12 32.79 10.96 -9.15
CA GLY A 12 33.73 12.10 -9.20
C GLY A 12 33.25 13.32 -9.98
N SER A 13 32.23 13.25 -10.79
CA SER A 13 31.85 14.33 -11.72
C SER A 13 30.57 15.11 -11.35
N LEU A 14 29.93 14.81 -10.22
CA LEU A 14 28.72 15.51 -9.75
C LEU A 14 28.96 16.60 -8.68
N LEU A 15 30.20 16.86 -8.31
CA LEU A 15 30.56 17.82 -7.25
C LEU A 15 30.91 19.25 -7.74
N SER A 16 30.78 19.57 -9.03
CA SER A 16 31.21 20.85 -9.59
C SER A 16 30.11 21.82 -10.05
N LEU A 17 28.85 21.63 -9.63
CA LEU A 17 27.74 22.54 -9.97
C LEU A 17 27.01 23.12 -8.74
N SER A 18 27.72 23.44 -7.67
CA SER A 18 27.17 24.13 -6.50
C SER A 18 27.67 25.53 -6.37
N GLY A 19 27.13 26.40 -7.18
CA GLY A 19 27.32 27.83 -7.02
C GLY A 19 26.21 28.60 -7.68
N MET A 20 25.18 28.92 -6.90
CA MET A 20 24.26 30.05 -6.96
C MET A 20 22.81 29.69 -6.66
N ALA A 21 22.36 30.28 -5.62
CA ALA A 21 21.03 30.76 -5.25
C ALA A 21 20.65 30.39 -3.81
N GLN A 22 21.20 31.19 -2.88
CA GLN A 22 20.63 31.28 -1.53
C GLN A 22 19.45 32.24 -1.58
N THR A 23 18.25 31.76 -1.50
CA THR A 23 17.10 32.52 -1.00
C THR A 23 16.91 32.22 0.48
N LYS A 24 16.99 33.25 1.31
CA LYS A 24 16.67 33.20 2.74
C LYS A 24 15.26 32.69 2.92
N ARG A 25 15.12 31.55 3.56
CA ARG A 25 13.82 31.11 4.10
C ARG A 25 13.65 31.71 5.48
N ASP A 26 12.65 32.57 5.61
CA ASP A 26 12.15 33.05 6.89
C ASP A 26 11.59 31.87 7.71
N SER A 27 12.08 31.74 8.94
CA SER A 27 11.74 30.68 9.89
C SER A 27 10.34 30.83 10.54
N THR A 28 9.47 31.64 9.96
CA THR A 28 8.13 31.97 10.51
C THR A 28 6.97 31.17 9.92
N GLN A 29 7.21 30.20 9.03
CA GLN A 29 6.14 29.38 8.45
C GLN A 29 5.89 28.02 9.12
N ALA A 30 6.44 27.75 10.30
CA ALA A 30 6.16 26.51 11.05
C ALA A 30 4.70 26.37 11.57
N GLY A 31 3.85 27.36 11.34
CA GLY A 31 2.52 27.44 11.93
C GLY A 31 1.31 27.16 11.01
N ARG A 32 1.49 26.91 9.72
CA ARG A 32 0.36 26.81 8.77
C ARG A 32 0.25 25.52 7.94
N ASN A 33 1.04 24.50 8.20
CA ASN A 33 1.03 23.25 7.39
C ASN A 33 -0.07 22.23 7.77
N TYR A 34 -1.19 22.66 8.35
CA TYR A 34 -2.25 21.76 8.83
C TYR A 34 -3.40 21.51 7.85
N MET A 35 -3.39 22.16 6.69
CA MET A 35 -4.46 22.06 5.70
C MET A 35 -4.18 21.05 4.57
N ILE A 36 -2.96 20.54 4.44
CA ILE A 36 -2.59 19.67 3.29
C ILE A 36 -3.10 18.24 3.49
N ASP A 37 -3.24 17.77 4.73
CA ASP A 37 -3.71 16.42 5.05
C ASP A 37 -5.23 16.24 4.89
N GLU A 38 -5.95 17.31 4.59
CA GLU A 38 -7.41 17.30 4.42
C GLU A 38 -7.85 17.07 2.97
N VAL A 39 -6.96 17.29 2.01
CA VAL A 39 -7.26 17.12 0.59
C VAL A 39 -6.80 15.75 0.13
N VAL A 40 -7.73 14.97 -0.36
CA VAL A 40 -7.52 13.61 -0.88
C VAL A 40 -7.97 13.51 -2.33
N VAL A 41 -7.41 12.57 -3.05
CA VAL A 41 -7.79 12.27 -4.45
C VAL A 41 -8.49 10.93 -4.59
N THR A 42 -8.27 10.02 -3.65
CA THR A 42 -8.75 8.62 -3.74
C THR A 42 -10.26 8.51 -3.68
N GLY A 43 -10.94 9.38 -2.94
CA GLY A 43 -12.40 9.33 -2.80
C GLY A 43 -13.20 9.84 -4.01
N THR A 44 -12.59 10.59 -4.93
CA THR A 44 -13.34 11.23 -6.06
C THR A 44 -12.55 11.33 -7.36
N ARG A 45 -11.35 10.75 -7.45
CA ARG A 45 -10.38 10.96 -8.55
C ARG A 45 -9.86 12.41 -8.66
N ASN A 46 -10.36 13.36 -7.84
CA ASN A 46 -9.96 14.76 -7.83
C ASN A 46 -9.54 15.20 -6.44
N GLU A 47 -8.72 16.26 -6.36
CA GLU A 47 -8.39 16.88 -5.08
C GLU A 47 -9.68 17.39 -4.39
N THR A 48 -10.04 16.78 -3.28
CA THR A 48 -11.29 17.05 -2.56
C THR A 48 -11.02 17.06 -1.06
N ASP A 49 -11.64 17.98 -0.35
CA ASP A 49 -11.60 17.96 1.12
C ASP A 49 -12.30 16.68 1.63
N VAL A 50 -11.62 15.94 2.49
CA VAL A 50 -12.12 14.67 3.05
C VAL A 50 -13.45 14.85 3.79
N ARG A 51 -13.75 16.05 4.29
CA ARG A 51 -14.99 16.35 4.98
C ARG A 51 -16.22 16.27 4.08
N HIS A 52 -16.07 16.59 2.81
CA HIS A 52 -17.16 16.53 1.83
C HIS A 52 -17.41 15.12 1.27
N LEU A 53 -16.65 14.12 1.72
CA LEU A 53 -16.79 12.75 1.25
C LEU A 53 -17.53 11.91 2.29
N PRO A 54 -18.57 11.14 1.92
CA PRO A 54 -19.23 10.23 2.85
C PRO A 54 -18.36 9.02 3.20
N MET A 55 -17.27 8.82 2.47
CA MET A 55 -16.32 7.71 2.67
C MET A 55 -15.36 7.99 3.82
N THR A 56 -14.88 6.93 4.46
CA THR A 56 -13.87 6.99 5.51
C THR A 56 -12.47 6.84 4.93
N ILE A 57 -11.64 7.90 5.00
CA ILE A 57 -10.28 7.92 4.46
C ILE A 57 -9.28 8.22 5.56
N SER A 58 -8.23 7.42 5.64
CA SER A 58 -7.04 7.68 6.46
C SER A 58 -5.92 8.21 5.58
N VAL A 59 -5.23 9.25 6.04
CA VAL A 59 -4.08 9.84 5.33
C VAL A 59 -2.84 9.67 6.19
N VAL A 60 -1.81 9.07 5.60
CA VAL A 60 -0.46 9.00 6.20
C VAL A 60 0.42 9.99 5.47
N SER A 61 0.84 11.02 6.18
CA SER A 61 1.58 12.16 5.62
C SER A 61 3.05 11.88 5.40
N ARG A 62 3.71 12.70 4.57
CA ARG A 62 5.16 12.65 4.36
C ARG A 62 5.94 12.77 5.67
N GLN A 63 5.51 13.62 6.58
CA GLN A 63 6.16 13.80 7.88
C GLN A 63 6.14 12.51 8.71
N GLN A 64 5.03 11.76 8.69
CA GLN A 64 4.94 10.47 9.38
C GLN A 64 5.84 9.42 8.70
N ILE A 65 5.90 9.40 7.35
CA ILE A 65 6.76 8.50 6.58
C ILE A 65 8.24 8.75 6.92
N GLU A 66 8.69 10.01 6.89
CA GLU A 66 10.10 10.37 7.14
C GLU A 66 10.58 10.04 8.56
N LYS A 67 9.71 10.16 9.55
CA LYS A 67 10.05 9.85 10.95
C LYS A 67 10.30 8.36 11.20
N ARG A 68 9.90 7.47 10.28
CA ARG A 68 9.99 6.02 10.48
C ARG A 68 11.32 5.43 10.09
N TYR A 69 12.03 6.02 9.14
CA TYR A 69 13.28 5.46 8.59
C TYR A 69 13.10 4.01 8.11
N GLU A 70 11.95 3.74 7.45
CA GLU A 70 11.59 2.43 6.90
C GLU A 70 11.61 2.47 5.37
N PRO A 71 12.18 1.46 4.70
CA PRO A 71 12.15 1.39 3.23
C PRO A 71 10.79 1.02 2.67
N SER A 72 9.95 0.32 3.46
CA SER A 72 8.58 -0.08 3.10
C SER A 72 7.54 0.79 3.79
N LEU A 73 6.44 1.08 3.09
CA LEU A 73 5.28 1.78 3.64
C LEU A 73 4.42 0.90 4.57
N LEU A 74 4.41 -0.42 4.40
CA LEU A 74 3.45 -1.31 5.02
C LEU A 74 3.49 -1.33 6.56
N PRO A 75 4.66 -1.34 7.24
CA PRO A 75 4.70 -1.27 8.69
C PRO A 75 4.04 0.00 9.25
N LEU A 76 4.28 1.15 8.59
CA LEU A 76 3.69 2.42 8.97
C LEU A 76 2.17 2.42 8.77
N LEU A 77 1.68 1.84 7.67
CA LEU A 77 0.23 1.72 7.43
C LEU A 77 -0.44 0.84 8.48
N THR A 78 0.20 -0.27 8.89
CA THR A 78 -0.29 -1.12 9.97
C THR A 78 -0.41 -0.36 11.29
N GLU A 79 0.51 0.54 11.62
CA GLU A 79 0.45 1.36 12.85
C GLU A 79 -0.60 2.48 12.75
N GLN A 80 -0.67 3.19 11.62
CA GLN A 80 -1.43 4.45 11.51
C GLN A 80 -2.88 4.29 11.04
N VAL A 81 -3.21 3.20 10.34
CA VAL A 81 -4.54 3.00 9.74
C VAL A 81 -5.35 2.01 10.57
N PRO A 82 -6.45 2.43 11.22
CA PRO A 82 -7.35 1.52 11.91
C PRO A 82 -7.86 0.43 10.96
N GLY A 83 -8.01 -0.81 11.45
CA GLY A 83 -8.53 -1.94 10.68
C GLY A 83 -7.59 -2.51 9.61
N LEU A 84 -6.49 -1.84 9.27
CA LEU A 84 -5.49 -2.36 8.34
C LEU A 84 -4.42 -3.15 9.09
N PHE A 85 -4.10 -4.34 8.60
CA PHE A 85 -2.99 -5.16 9.09
C PHE A 85 -2.20 -5.74 7.92
N THR A 86 -0.88 -5.88 8.10
CA THR A 86 0.01 -6.48 7.10
C THR A 86 0.85 -7.57 7.73
N THR A 87 0.98 -8.70 7.05
CA THR A 87 1.83 -9.80 7.52
C THR A 87 3.29 -9.54 7.22
N SER A 88 4.15 -9.99 8.12
CA SER A 88 5.60 -10.00 7.96
C SER A 88 6.16 -11.30 8.53
N ARG A 89 7.37 -11.66 8.15
CA ARG A 89 8.06 -12.83 8.72
C ARG A 89 9.50 -12.53 9.13
N GLY A 90 9.92 -11.28 9.05
CA GLY A 90 11.31 -10.92 9.35
C GLY A 90 11.56 -9.43 9.52
N VAL A 91 12.84 -9.10 9.60
CA VAL A 91 13.33 -7.72 9.78
C VAL A 91 13.05 -6.86 8.56
N MET A 92 13.16 -7.44 7.37
CA MET A 92 13.02 -6.74 6.09
C MET A 92 12.60 -7.72 5.00
N GLY A 93 11.80 -7.21 4.05
CA GLY A 93 11.32 -7.95 2.90
C GLY A 93 10.16 -8.89 3.22
N TYR A 94 9.40 -9.18 2.19
CA TYR A 94 8.21 -10.03 2.30
C TYR A 94 8.39 -11.31 1.48
N GLY A 95 8.90 -11.19 0.25
CA GLY A 95 8.99 -12.32 -0.68
C GLY A 95 7.63 -12.75 -1.21
N VAL A 96 7.57 -13.89 -1.88
CA VAL A 96 6.35 -14.40 -2.55
C VAL A 96 6.07 -15.89 -2.30
N SER A 97 6.98 -16.60 -1.64
CA SER A 97 6.78 -18.02 -1.31
C SER A 97 6.00 -18.20 -0.01
N GLY A 98 5.67 -19.44 0.34
CA GLY A 98 4.90 -19.81 1.53
C GLY A 98 5.29 -19.08 2.81
N GLY A 99 4.40 -19.00 3.78
CA GLY A 99 4.59 -18.22 5.01
C GLY A 99 3.95 -16.84 4.95
N ALA A 100 3.11 -16.59 3.95
CA ALA A 100 2.13 -15.50 3.91
C ALA A 100 2.65 -14.11 4.29
N ALA A 101 3.88 -13.75 3.91
CA ALA A 101 4.43 -12.42 4.14
C ALA A 101 3.92 -11.42 3.09
N GLY A 102 3.71 -10.17 3.51
CA GLY A 102 3.20 -9.10 2.65
C GLY A 102 1.71 -9.19 2.33
N GLY A 103 0.98 -10.11 2.95
CA GLY A 103 -0.47 -10.15 2.91
C GLY A 103 -1.05 -8.94 3.65
N MET A 104 -2.09 -8.33 3.09
CA MET A 104 -2.78 -7.18 3.64
C MET A 104 -4.26 -7.50 3.87
N SER A 105 -4.78 -7.06 5.00
CA SER A 105 -6.21 -7.15 5.32
C SER A 105 -6.72 -5.80 5.81
N LEU A 106 -7.91 -5.44 5.41
CA LEU A 106 -8.64 -4.29 5.90
C LEU A 106 -10.05 -4.74 6.28
N ARG A 107 -10.40 -4.66 7.60
CA ARG A 107 -11.71 -5.10 8.12
C ARG A 107 -12.03 -6.57 7.81
N GLY A 108 -11.01 -7.44 7.78
CA GLY A 108 -11.17 -8.85 7.44
C GLY A 108 -11.31 -9.16 5.95
N ILE A 109 -11.23 -8.14 5.07
CA ILE A 109 -11.16 -8.33 3.62
C ILE A 109 -9.71 -8.28 3.18
N GLY A 110 -9.27 -9.24 2.36
CA GLY A 110 -7.88 -9.39 1.93
C GLY A 110 -7.28 -10.69 2.47
N GLY A 111 -6.09 -10.63 3.04
CA GLY A 111 -5.42 -11.80 3.60
C GLY A 111 -4.15 -12.17 2.85
N SER A 112 -3.87 -13.45 2.70
CA SER A 112 -2.66 -13.93 2.03
C SER A 112 -2.96 -15.11 1.10
N PRO A 113 -2.83 -14.90 -0.23
CA PRO A 113 -2.44 -13.64 -0.89
C PRO A 113 -3.48 -12.53 -0.70
N THR A 114 -3.07 -11.27 -0.86
CA THR A 114 -3.99 -10.14 -0.75
C THR A 114 -4.98 -10.16 -1.90
N ALA A 115 -6.24 -10.37 -1.61
CA ALA A 115 -7.33 -10.32 -2.56
C ALA A 115 -8.40 -9.32 -2.09
N GLY A 116 -9.05 -8.61 -3.01
CA GLY A 116 -10.10 -7.66 -2.64
C GLY A 116 -9.61 -6.35 -2.00
N LEU A 117 -8.31 -6.11 -1.90
CA LEU A 117 -7.70 -4.82 -1.58
C LEU A 117 -6.88 -4.32 -2.76
N LEU A 118 -7.18 -3.12 -3.23
CA LEU A 118 -6.50 -2.52 -4.37
C LEU A 118 -5.40 -1.57 -3.91
N VAL A 119 -4.18 -1.81 -4.37
CA VAL A 119 -3.07 -0.86 -4.21
C VAL A 119 -2.88 -0.07 -5.49
N LEU A 120 -2.76 1.25 -5.35
CA LEU A 120 -2.55 2.19 -6.44
C LEU A 120 -1.24 2.96 -6.23
N ILE A 121 -0.60 3.35 -7.34
CA ILE A 121 0.42 4.40 -7.37
C ILE A 121 -0.12 5.51 -8.27
N ASP A 122 -0.32 6.71 -7.73
CA ASP A 122 -0.95 7.85 -8.40
C ASP A 122 -2.27 7.51 -9.13
N GLY A 123 -3.05 6.57 -8.55
CA GLY A 123 -4.33 6.12 -9.09
C GLY A 123 -4.25 4.98 -10.10
N HIS A 124 -3.06 4.42 -10.39
CA HIS A 124 -2.88 3.28 -11.30
C HIS A 124 -2.75 1.96 -10.52
N PRO A 125 -3.54 0.93 -10.87
CA PRO A 125 -3.55 -0.35 -10.18
C PRO A 125 -2.19 -1.06 -10.15
N GLN A 126 -1.87 -1.68 -9.01
CA GLN A 126 -0.60 -2.37 -8.74
C GLN A 126 -0.83 -3.83 -8.39
N TYR A 127 -1.26 -4.66 -9.34
CA TYR A 127 -1.36 -6.10 -9.13
C TYR A 127 -0.80 -6.89 -10.33
N MET A 128 -0.51 -8.16 -10.10
CA MET A 128 0.01 -9.06 -11.13
C MET A 128 -1.10 -9.51 -12.05
N GLY A 129 -0.94 -9.37 -13.35
CA GLY A 129 -1.93 -9.77 -14.35
C GLY A 129 -2.28 -11.27 -14.32
N LEU A 130 -1.33 -12.13 -13.95
CA LEU A 130 -1.54 -13.57 -13.86
C LEU A 130 -2.06 -14.01 -12.49
N MET A 131 -1.49 -13.48 -11.40
CA MET A 131 -1.76 -13.91 -10.03
C MET A 131 -2.87 -13.12 -9.34
N GLY A 132 -3.19 -11.92 -9.84
CA GLY A 132 -4.28 -11.06 -9.36
C GLY A 132 -4.07 -10.38 -8.01
N HIS A 133 -2.88 -10.41 -7.43
CA HIS A 133 -2.59 -9.77 -6.15
C HIS A 133 -1.37 -8.85 -6.22
N PRO A 134 -1.26 -7.86 -5.31
CA PRO A 134 -0.13 -6.95 -5.25
C PRO A 134 1.15 -7.63 -4.74
N ILE A 135 2.31 -7.02 -5.03
CA ILE A 135 3.62 -7.41 -4.51
C ILE A 135 4.10 -6.40 -3.48
N ALA A 136 4.11 -6.79 -2.22
CA ALA A 136 4.40 -5.93 -1.07
C ALA A 136 5.77 -5.24 -1.12
N ASP A 137 6.79 -5.91 -1.65
CA ASP A 137 8.15 -5.39 -1.78
C ASP A 137 8.29 -4.25 -2.79
N ALA A 138 7.26 -3.94 -3.60
CA ALA A 138 7.28 -2.83 -4.55
C ALA A 138 6.91 -1.47 -3.92
N TYR A 139 6.41 -1.41 -2.68
CA TYR A 139 5.87 -0.19 -2.06
C TYR A 139 6.89 0.53 -1.20
N GLN A 140 7.80 1.25 -1.85
CA GLN A 140 8.91 1.95 -1.21
C GLN A 140 8.50 3.32 -0.64
N SER A 141 8.96 3.62 0.58
CA SER A 141 8.64 4.87 1.29
C SER A 141 9.19 6.11 0.62
N MET A 142 10.32 5.99 -0.08
CA MET A 142 11.03 7.13 -0.64
C MET A 142 10.28 7.82 -1.78
N MET A 143 9.49 7.08 -2.57
CA MET A 143 8.70 7.67 -3.66
C MET A 143 7.42 8.36 -3.17
N ALA A 144 6.93 8.04 -1.95
CA ALA A 144 5.64 8.50 -1.48
C ALA A 144 5.69 9.91 -0.88
N GLU A 145 4.75 10.78 -1.28
CA GLU A 145 4.44 12.05 -0.61
C GLU A 145 3.44 11.83 0.51
N LYS A 146 2.46 11.00 0.28
CA LYS A 146 1.47 10.54 1.27
C LYS A 146 0.88 9.22 0.81
N VAL A 147 0.20 8.54 1.74
CA VAL A 147 -0.62 7.39 1.41
C VAL A 147 -2.04 7.66 1.87
N GLU A 148 -2.99 7.50 0.96
CA GLU A 148 -4.42 7.61 1.24
C GLU A 148 -5.01 6.21 1.29
N VAL A 149 -5.67 5.86 2.40
CA VAL A 149 -6.33 4.58 2.57
C VAL A 149 -7.83 4.80 2.71
N LEU A 150 -8.56 4.46 1.65
CA LEU A 150 -10.01 4.42 1.66
C LEU A 150 -10.44 3.10 2.28
N ARG A 151 -11.18 3.16 3.38
CA ARG A 151 -11.65 2.02 4.15
C ARG A 151 -13.09 1.70 3.76
N GLY A 152 -13.32 0.46 3.31
CA GLY A 152 -14.59 0.03 2.73
C GLY A 152 -14.59 0.06 1.18
N PRO A 153 -15.64 -0.48 0.55
CA PRO A 153 -15.70 -0.64 -0.89
C PRO A 153 -15.54 0.67 -1.66
N ALA A 154 -14.69 0.64 -2.69
CA ALA A 154 -14.47 1.74 -3.61
C ALA A 154 -14.61 1.29 -5.09
N SER A 155 -15.33 0.20 -5.29
CA SER A 155 -15.44 -0.46 -6.60
C SER A 155 -16.14 0.40 -7.66
N VAL A 156 -16.95 1.41 -7.29
CA VAL A 156 -17.53 2.36 -8.26
C VAL A 156 -16.44 3.13 -9.00
N LEU A 157 -15.44 3.62 -8.30
CA LEU A 157 -14.36 4.42 -8.91
C LEU A 157 -13.20 3.58 -9.45
N TYR A 158 -12.94 2.40 -8.85
CA TYR A 158 -11.70 1.66 -9.08
C TYR A 158 -11.89 0.22 -9.57
N GLY A 159 -13.15 -0.26 -9.67
CA GLY A 159 -13.49 -1.57 -10.22
C GLY A 159 -13.17 -2.73 -9.30
N SER A 160 -12.83 -3.85 -9.91
CA SER A 160 -12.45 -5.10 -9.26
C SER A 160 -11.25 -4.89 -8.32
N ASN A 161 -11.15 -5.73 -7.27
CA ASN A 161 -10.16 -5.66 -6.18
C ASN A 161 -10.28 -4.45 -5.23
N ALA A 162 -11.09 -3.42 -5.52
CA ALA A 162 -11.41 -2.38 -4.56
C ALA A 162 -12.60 -2.77 -3.64
N MET A 163 -12.78 -4.08 -3.41
CA MET A 163 -13.89 -4.68 -2.67
C MET A 163 -13.87 -4.31 -1.18
N GLY A 164 -12.72 -4.41 -0.52
CA GLY A 164 -12.53 -4.08 0.89
C GLY A 164 -11.94 -2.68 1.12
N GLY A 165 -11.36 -2.08 0.10
CA GLY A 165 -10.74 -0.74 0.17
C GLY A 165 -9.65 -0.50 -0.84
N VAL A 166 -9.07 0.70 -0.76
CA VAL A 166 -8.01 1.16 -1.65
C VAL A 166 -6.87 1.77 -0.85
N ILE A 167 -5.64 1.41 -1.18
CA ILE A 167 -4.40 2.01 -0.67
C ILE A 167 -3.76 2.76 -1.84
N ASN A 168 -3.82 4.10 -1.85
CA ASN A 168 -3.25 4.91 -2.92
C ASN A 168 -1.97 5.60 -2.46
N ILE A 169 -0.85 5.22 -3.05
CA ILE A 169 0.46 5.84 -2.83
C ILE A 169 0.56 7.03 -3.77
N VAL A 170 0.41 8.24 -3.21
CA VAL A 170 0.60 9.49 -3.95
C VAL A 170 2.08 9.81 -3.99
N THR A 171 2.64 9.90 -5.19
CA THR A 171 4.09 10.06 -5.33
C THR A 171 4.55 11.50 -5.11
N ARG A 172 5.83 11.66 -4.74
CA ARG A 172 6.46 12.96 -4.50
C ARG A 172 6.45 13.84 -5.75
N LYS A 173 6.38 15.13 -5.53
CA LYS A 173 6.56 16.16 -6.56
C LYS A 173 7.33 17.35 -5.97
N GLN A 174 8.06 18.07 -6.80
CA GLN A 174 8.64 19.38 -6.45
C GLN A 174 7.65 20.45 -6.91
N GLN A 175 7.16 21.27 -5.98
CA GLN A 175 6.15 22.30 -6.27
C GLN A 175 6.78 23.66 -6.60
N GLU A 176 7.85 24.03 -5.91
CA GLU A 176 8.57 25.29 -6.07
C GLU A 176 9.85 25.09 -6.88
N ASP A 177 10.26 26.10 -7.63
CA ASP A 177 11.51 26.08 -8.38
C ASP A 177 12.70 25.82 -7.44
N GLY A 178 13.55 24.91 -7.84
CA GLY A 178 14.73 24.51 -7.07
C GLY A 178 15.09 23.04 -7.23
N VAL A 179 16.13 22.65 -6.50
CA VAL A 179 16.62 21.28 -6.42
C VAL A 179 16.63 20.86 -4.96
N ASN A 180 16.15 19.65 -4.69
CA ASN A 180 16.22 19.05 -3.37
C ASN A 180 16.74 17.62 -3.50
N THR A 181 17.85 17.33 -2.85
CA THR A 181 18.48 16.01 -2.84
C THR A 181 18.46 15.46 -1.42
N ASN A 182 17.98 14.22 -1.28
CA ASN A 182 17.98 13.48 -0.02
C ASN A 182 18.74 12.17 -0.19
N MET A 183 19.60 11.84 0.77
CA MET A 183 20.32 10.57 0.85
C MET A 183 20.20 10.02 2.26
N GLN A 184 19.90 8.73 2.39
CA GLN A 184 19.81 8.05 3.67
C GLN A 184 20.63 6.76 3.64
N VAL A 185 21.39 6.53 4.71
CA VAL A 185 22.10 5.27 4.95
C VAL A 185 21.86 4.85 6.39
N GLY A 186 21.40 3.62 6.58
CA GLY A 186 21.20 3.00 7.89
C GLY A 186 21.80 1.61 7.95
N TYR A 187 22.35 1.26 9.11
CA TYR A 187 22.88 -0.08 9.38
C TYR A 187 22.42 -0.57 10.75
N GLY A 188 22.07 -1.84 10.84
CA GLY A 188 21.45 -2.38 12.05
C GLY A 188 21.59 -3.89 12.22
N SER A 189 20.77 -4.41 13.14
CA SER A 189 20.69 -5.82 13.53
C SER A 189 20.61 -6.74 12.31
N TYR A 190 21.22 -7.93 12.41
CA TYR A 190 21.23 -8.96 11.37
C TYR A 190 21.87 -8.49 10.04
N ASN A 191 22.95 -7.68 10.15
CA ASN A 191 23.67 -7.13 8.99
C ASN A 191 22.74 -6.37 8.02
N THR A 192 21.69 -5.73 8.58
CA THR A 192 20.71 -4.99 7.78
C THR A 192 21.30 -3.68 7.31
N LEU A 193 21.31 -3.43 6.00
CA LEU A 193 21.71 -2.19 5.35
C LEU A 193 20.52 -1.62 4.61
N GLN A 194 20.25 -0.33 4.81
CA GLN A 194 19.25 0.45 4.09
C GLN A 194 19.94 1.64 3.43
N THR A 195 19.76 1.80 2.13
CA THR A 195 20.29 2.97 1.41
C THR A 195 19.23 3.51 0.48
N GLU A 196 19.02 4.81 0.54
CA GLU A 196 18.03 5.51 -0.24
C GLU A 196 18.59 6.83 -0.78
N PHE A 197 18.22 7.13 -2.01
CA PHE A 197 18.55 8.38 -2.69
C PHE A 197 17.29 8.97 -3.32
N SER A 198 17.10 10.27 -3.24
CA SER A 198 16.03 10.99 -3.93
C SER A 198 16.53 12.35 -4.39
N ASN A 199 16.28 12.67 -5.65
CA ASN A 199 16.50 14.00 -6.21
C ASN A 199 15.19 14.52 -6.81
N ARG A 200 14.85 15.77 -6.50
CA ARG A 200 13.66 16.46 -6.99
C ARG A 200 14.04 17.80 -7.56
N VAL A 201 13.57 18.08 -8.75
CA VAL A 201 13.85 19.32 -9.46
C VAL A 201 12.54 19.94 -9.95
N LYS A 202 12.43 21.26 -9.84
CA LYS A 202 11.44 22.07 -10.54
C LYS A 202 12.17 23.25 -11.15
N LYS A 203 11.95 23.50 -12.44
CA LYS A 203 12.47 24.67 -13.15
C LYS A 203 11.42 25.16 -14.15
N GLY A 204 10.73 26.24 -13.81
CA GLY A 204 9.63 26.75 -14.62
C GLY A 204 8.52 25.70 -14.82
N ARG A 205 8.30 25.31 -16.07
CA ARG A 205 7.28 24.32 -16.43
C ARG A 205 7.70 22.86 -16.25
N PHE A 206 8.98 22.59 -16.09
CA PHE A 206 9.53 21.23 -15.97
C PHE A 206 9.68 20.82 -14.50
N SER A 207 9.34 19.56 -14.19
CA SER A 207 9.60 18.94 -12.90
C SER A 207 10.12 17.51 -13.08
N SER A 208 10.98 17.07 -12.18
CA SER A 208 11.44 15.69 -12.11
C SER A 208 11.59 15.20 -10.68
N VAL A 209 11.36 13.91 -10.48
CA VAL A 209 11.67 13.17 -9.26
C VAL A 209 12.41 11.90 -9.68
N VAL A 210 13.57 11.64 -9.09
CA VAL A 210 14.32 10.40 -9.30
C VAL A 210 14.66 9.84 -7.92
N THR A 211 14.33 8.57 -7.68
CA THR A 211 14.71 7.87 -6.45
C THR A 211 15.41 6.55 -6.78
N GLY A 212 16.29 6.13 -5.88
CA GLY A 212 16.94 4.84 -5.95
C GLY A 212 17.15 4.28 -4.56
N SER A 213 17.10 2.95 -4.41
CA SER A 213 17.33 2.27 -3.14
C SER A 213 18.09 0.97 -3.32
N TYR A 214 18.85 0.63 -2.30
CA TYR A 214 19.44 -0.69 -2.11
C TYR A 214 19.28 -1.09 -0.65
N ASN A 215 18.63 -2.24 -0.42
CA ASN A 215 18.33 -2.73 0.91
C ASN A 215 18.73 -4.20 1.01
N ARG A 216 19.30 -4.62 2.13
CA ARG A 216 19.62 -6.03 2.38
C ARG A 216 19.57 -6.37 3.87
N THR A 217 19.36 -7.64 4.18
CA THR A 217 19.49 -8.23 5.52
C THR A 217 19.89 -9.70 5.40
N ASP A 218 20.62 -10.22 6.40
CA ASP A 218 20.85 -11.66 6.52
C ASP A 218 19.64 -12.38 7.14
N GLY A 219 18.66 -11.61 7.69
CA GLY A 219 17.52 -12.15 8.42
C GLY A 219 17.86 -12.61 9.84
N HIS A 220 16.84 -12.79 10.67
CA HIS A 220 17.01 -13.22 12.09
C HIS A 220 17.02 -14.73 12.27
N ARG A 221 16.84 -15.50 11.19
CA ARG A 221 16.95 -16.96 11.12
C ARG A 221 17.92 -17.36 10.01
N PRO A 222 18.56 -18.54 10.08
CA PRO A 222 19.30 -19.09 8.92
C PRO A 222 18.41 -19.16 7.67
N ASP A 223 19.02 -19.03 6.50
CA ASP A 223 18.36 -19.09 5.19
C ASP A 223 17.18 -18.11 5.01
N MET A 224 17.31 -16.91 5.60
CA MET A 224 16.29 -15.85 5.56
C MET A 224 16.84 -14.54 4.97
N LYS A 225 17.70 -14.65 3.99
CA LYS A 225 18.31 -13.49 3.34
C LYS A 225 17.29 -12.75 2.48
N PHE A 226 17.45 -11.43 2.46
CA PHE A 226 16.70 -10.55 1.57
C PHE A 226 17.63 -9.50 0.98
N GLU A 227 17.45 -9.21 -0.31
CA GLU A 227 18.17 -8.17 -1.03
C GLU A 227 17.24 -7.51 -2.04
N GLN A 228 17.26 -6.18 -2.12
CA GLN A 228 16.35 -5.42 -2.97
C GLN A 228 17.06 -4.23 -3.62
N TYR A 229 16.74 -4.02 -4.89
CA TYR A 229 17.08 -2.83 -5.67
C TYR A 229 15.79 -2.16 -6.12
N GLY A 230 15.68 -0.86 -5.93
CA GLY A 230 14.52 -0.08 -6.34
C GLY A 230 14.92 1.18 -7.10
N GLY A 231 14.14 1.53 -8.11
CA GLY A 231 14.29 2.77 -8.86
C GLY A 231 12.94 3.34 -9.28
N TYR A 232 12.76 4.64 -9.09
CA TYR A 232 11.58 5.37 -9.54
C TYR A 232 12.02 6.68 -10.19
N ALA A 233 11.43 7.00 -11.34
CA ALA A 233 11.60 8.28 -12.00
C ALA A 233 10.25 8.82 -12.48
N LYS A 234 9.98 10.10 -12.24
CA LYS A 234 8.80 10.81 -12.71
C LYS A 234 9.23 12.12 -13.36
N LEU A 235 8.71 12.38 -14.55
CA LEU A 235 8.90 13.64 -15.27
C LEU A 235 7.55 14.32 -15.44
N GLY A 236 7.48 15.61 -15.20
CA GLY A 236 6.27 16.40 -15.36
C GLY A 236 6.53 17.67 -16.16
N TYR A 237 5.55 18.07 -16.93
CA TYR A 237 5.59 19.29 -17.71
C TYR A 237 4.24 20.03 -17.65
N ASP A 238 4.26 21.28 -17.20
CA ASP A 238 3.10 22.17 -17.19
C ASP A 238 2.95 22.78 -18.61
N ILE A 239 2.09 22.16 -19.46
CA ILE A 239 1.85 22.61 -20.85
C ILE A 239 1.27 24.03 -20.83
N SER A 240 0.31 24.25 -19.90
CA SER A 240 -0.29 25.55 -19.62
C SER A 240 -0.70 25.63 -18.15
N SER A 241 -1.35 26.74 -17.74
CA SER A 241 -1.98 26.84 -16.41
C SER A 241 -3.09 25.81 -16.18
N PHE A 242 -3.67 25.27 -17.26
CA PHE A 242 -4.81 24.34 -17.22
C PHE A 242 -4.43 22.89 -17.53
N TRP A 243 -3.30 22.64 -18.20
CA TRP A 243 -2.91 21.32 -18.68
C TRP A 243 -1.55 20.90 -18.17
N LYS A 244 -1.48 19.68 -17.61
CA LYS A 244 -0.25 19.06 -17.13
C LYS A 244 -0.08 17.69 -17.75
N LEU A 245 1.14 17.41 -18.21
CA LEU A 245 1.58 16.10 -18.66
C LEU A 245 2.58 15.54 -17.67
N TRP A 246 2.49 14.28 -17.36
CA TRP A 246 3.54 13.58 -16.63
C TRP A 246 3.64 12.13 -17.07
N GLY A 247 4.82 11.56 -16.87
CA GLY A 247 5.07 10.14 -17.04
C GLY A 247 6.05 9.65 -15.98
N ASP A 248 5.93 8.38 -15.62
CA ASP A 248 6.81 7.75 -14.64
C ASP A 248 7.19 6.33 -15.00
N VAL A 249 8.24 5.87 -14.33
CA VAL A 249 8.67 4.47 -14.34
C VAL A 249 9.09 4.09 -12.93
N ASN A 250 8.62 2.92 -12.48
CA ASN A 250 9.03 2.26 -11.25
C ASN A 250 9.54 0.86 -11.56
N VAL A 251 10.70 0.49 -11.05
CA VAL A 251 11.25 -0.86 -11.18
C VAL A 251 11.78 -1.31 -9.83
N THR A 252 11.37 -2.49 -9.40
CA THR A 252 11.88 -3.15 -8.20
C THR A 252 12.34 -4.56 -8.55
N HIS A 253 13.55 -4.90 -8.13
CA HIS A 253 14.07 -6.26 -8.16
C HIS A 253 14.44 -6.70 -6.76
N PHE A 254 14.03 -7.91 -6.37
CA PHE A 254 14.44 -8.47 -5.09
C PHE A 254 14.68 -9.97 -5.16
N ASN A 255 15.56 -10.42 -4.27
CA ASN A 255 15.83 -11.81 -3.94
C ASN A 255 15.42 -12.04 -2.49
N ALA A 256 14.62 -13.07 -2.25
CA ALA A 256 14.13 -13.41 -0.92
C ALA A 256 14.24 -14.91 -0.68
N SER A 257 14.86 -15.31 0.43
CA SER A 257 14.89 -16.70 0.89
C SER A 257 13.81 -16.92 1.95
N ASN A 258 13.25 -18.11 1.98
CA ASN A 258 12.26 -18.52 2.98
C ASN A 258 12.79 -19.76 3.73
N PRO A 259 13.10 -19.62 5.03
CA PRO A 259 13.65 -20.72 5.83
C PRO A 259 12.61 -21.80 6.18
N GLY A 260 11.37 -21.69 5.71
CA GLY A 260 10.26 -22.53 6.16
C GLY A 260 9.85 -22.26 7.61
N THR A 261 8.93 -23.05 8.13
CA THR A 261 8.56 -23.00 9.54
C THR A 261 9.67 -23.57 10.43
N ILE A 262 9.60 -23.32 11.75
CA ILE A 262 10.54 -23.95 12.68
C ILE A 262 10.38 -25.47 12.77
N GLN A 263 9.17 -25.98 12.48
CA GLN A 263 8.87 -27.42 12.46
C GLN A 263 9.26 -28.07 11.13
N VAL A 264 9.24 -27.32 10.05
CA VAL A 264 9.53 -27.77 8.68
C VAL A 264 10.51 -26.78 8.04
N PRO A 265 11.79 -26.79 8.45
CA PRO A 265 12.79 -25.90 7.88
C PRO A 265 13.09 -26.27 6.42
N LEU A 266 13.23 -25.24 5.60
CA LEU A 266 13.59 -25.35 4.19
C LEU A 266 15.01 -24.84 3.96
N ILE A 267 15.71 -25.49 3.06
CA ILE A 267 17.00 -25.06 2.53
C ILE A 267 16.88 -24.85 1.02
N ASP A 268 17.79 -24.07 0.44
CA ASP A 268 17.84 -23.74 -0.98
C ASP A 268 16.54 -23.09 -1.51
N ASN A 269 15.80 -22.39 -0.65
CA ASN A 269 14.65 -21.60 -1.08
C ASN A 269 15.10 -20.22 -1.57
N ASP A 270 14.70 -19.85 -2.79
CA ASP A 270 15.10 -18.58 -3.41
C ASP A 270 14.00 -18.08 -4.36
N SER A 271 13.52 -16.89 -4.10
CA SER A 271 12.55 -16.19 -4.95
C SER A 271 13.19 -14.95 -5.54
N ARG A 272 13.29 -14.89 -6.87
CA ARG A 272 13.84 -13.75 -7.63
C ARG A 272 12.73 -13.09 -8.43
N ILE A 273 12.37 -11.90 -8.02
CA ILE A 273 11.22 -11.18 -8.57
C ILE A 273 11.67 -9.84 -9.13
N THR A 274 11.17 -9.52 -10.31
CA THR A 274 11.27 -8.17 -10.89
C THR A 274 9.88 -7.67 -11.20
N ARG A 275 9.53 -6.49 -10.72
CA ARG A 275 8.29 -5.78 -11.02
C ARG A 275 8.62 -4.45 -11.65
N GLY A 276 7.89 -4.09 -12.70
CA GLY A 276 7.99 -2.78 -13.33
C GLY A 276 6.62 -2.19 -13.60
N MET A 277 6.55 -0.88 -13.56
CA MET A 277 5.40 -0.09 -13.99
C MET A 277 5.91 1.12 -14.77
N THR A 278 5.19 1.49 -15.81
CA THR A 278 5.30 2.81 -16.44
C THR A 278 3.91 3.39 -16.62
N SER A 279 3.79 4.69 -16.45
CA SER A 279 2.52 5.38 -16.68
C SER A 279 2.70 6.75 -17.32
N PHE A 280 1.65 7.21 -17.99
CA PHE A 280 1.53 8.55 -18.56
C PHE A 280 0.16 9.11 -18.24
N ALA A 281 0.08 10.38 -17.90
CA ALA A 281 -1.20 11.05 -17.69
C ALA A 281 -1.18 12.48 -18.21
N LEU A 282 -2.24 12.82 -18.95
CA LEU A 282 -2.57 14.17 -19.34
C LEU A 282 -3.73 14.63 -18.47
N LYS A 283 -3.50 15.61 -17.61
CA LYS A 283 -4.49 16.16 -16.68
C LYS A 283 -4.93 17.55 -17.11
N ASN A 284 -6.22 17.81 -16.98
CA ASN A 284 -6.75 19.16 -17.09
C ASN A 284 -7.35 19.63 -15.76
N HIS A 285 -7.30 20.94 -15.53
CA HIS A 285 -7.90 21.58 -14.37
C HIS A 285 -8.33 23.00 -14.74
N TYR A 286 -9.64 23.19 -14.90
CA TYR A 286 -10.30 24.46 -15.14
C TYR A 286 -11.14 24.81 -13.90
N GLU A 287 -11.70 26.01 -13.85
CA GLU A 287 -12.52 26.47 -12.73
C GLU A 287 -13.68 25.52 -12.39
N LYS A 288 -14.40 25.04 -13.40
CA LYS A 288 -15.59 24.19 -13.23
C LYS A 288 -15.39 22.74 -13.66
N THR A 289 -14.29 22.42 -14.30
CA THR A 289 -14.04 21.06 -14.81
C THR A 289 -12.62 20.63 -14.55
N SER A 290 -12.44 19.33 -14.26
CA SER A 290 -11.12 18.72 -14.13
C SER A 290 -11.18 17.25 -14.53
N GLY A 291 -10.09 16.73 -15.08
CA GLY A 291 -10.05 15.34 -15.49
C GLY A 291 -8.66 14.86 -15.86
N ALA A 292 -8.58 13.61 -16.25
CA ALA A 292 -7.36 13.01 -16.74
C ALA A 292 -7.63 11.93 -17.77
N LEU A 293 -6.75 11.84 -18.75
CA LEU A 293 -6.55 10.65 -19.56
C LEU A 293 -5.22 10.04 -19.15
N SER A 294 -5.22 8.79 -18.77
CA SER A 294 -4.01 8.07 -18.32
C SER A 294 -3.88 6.71 -19.00
N PHE A 295 -2.64 6.33 -19.18
CA PHE A 295 -2.21 5.03 -19.66
C PHE A 295 -1.21 4.44 -18.67
N PHE A 296 -1.28 3.14 -18.40
CA PHE A 296 -0.29 2.44 -17.60
C PHE A 296 0.04 1.06 -18.16
N TYR A 297 1.24 0.61 -17.88
CA TYR A 297 1.71 -0.72 -18.22
C TYR A 297 2.52 -1.30 -17.06
N ASN A 298 2.01 -2.37 -16.46
CA ASN A 298 2.68 -3.14 -15.42
C ASN A 298 3.22 -4.44 -16.02
N TRP A 299 4.38 -4.88 -15.55
CA TRP A 299 4.96 -6.13 -15.94
C TRP A 299 5.73 -6.79 -14.80
N GLY A 300 5.86 -8.11 -14.85
CA GLY A 300 6.60 -8.87 -13.87
C GLY A 300 7.28 -10.10 -14.42
N ARG A 301 8.34 -10.52 -13.72
CA ARG A 301 9.03 -11.79 -13.93
C ARG A 301 9.32 -12.42 -12.58
N HIS A 302 8.93 -13.68 -12.45
CA HIS A 302 9.14 -14.47 -11.25
C HIS A 302 9.96 -15.70 -11.56
N LYS A 303 10.92 -16.00 -10.69
CA LYS A 303 11.67 -17.26 -10.66
C LYS A 303 11.66 -17.72 -9.22
N ILE A 304 11.05 -18.85 -8.95
CA ILE A 304 10.83 -19.36 -7.61
C ILE A 304 11.39 -20.77 -7.51
N ASN A 305 12.34 -20.95 -6.60
CA ASN A 305 12.74 -22.23 -6.08
C ASN A 305 12.13 -22.37 -4.69
N ASP A 306 11.16 -23.26 -4.52
CA ASP A 306 10.46 -23.45 -3.24
C ASP A 306 11.34 -24.12 -2.17
N GLY A 307 12.57 -24.53 -2.53
CA GLY A 307 13.49 -25.22 -1.65
C GLY A 307 13.02 -26.64 -1.29
N TYR A 308 13.69 -27.24 -0.33
CA TYR A 308 13.37 -28.59 0.12
C TYR A 308 13.77 -28.78 1.61
N GLN A 309 13.19 -29.77 2.26
CA GLN A 309 13.50 -30.11 3.65
C GLN A 309 14.86 -30.82 3.75
N ILE A 310 15.55 -30.63 4.85
CA ILE A 310 16.81 -31.33 5.14
C ILE A 310 16.58 -32.84 5.06
N GLY A 311 17.42 -33.56 4.30
CA GLY A 311 17.31 -34.99 4.06
C GLY A 311 16.29 -35.42 3.00
N LYS A 312 15.67 -34.47 2.31
CA LYS A 312 14.86 -34.71 1.10
C LYS A 312 15.64 -34.34 -0.15
N GLU A 313 15.17 -34.83 -1.30
CA GLU A 313 15.73 -34.49 -2.59
C GLU A 313 15.47 -33.03 -2.97
N PRO A 314 16.42 -32.36 -3.64
CA PRO A 314 16.23 -31.04 -4.22
C PRO A 314 15.05 -30.99 -5.20
N GLN A 315 14.47 -29.81 -5.39
CA GLN A 315 13.43 -29.60 -6.40
C GLN A 315 13.93 -29.95 -7.79
N LYS A 316 13.18 -30.78 -8.52
CA LYS A 316 13.50 -31.18 -9.89
C LYS A 316 13.23 -30.09 -10.92
N SER A 317 12.37 -29.14 -10.57
CA SER A 317 12.02 -28.00 -11.41
C SER A 317 11.73 -26.76 -10.58
N HIS A 318 11.95 -25.59 -11.15
CA HIS A 318 11.65 -24.30 -10.53
C HIS A 318 10.49 -23.62 -11.29
N PHE A 319 9.58 -23.03 -10.53
CA PHE A 319 8.47 -22.25 -11.07
C PHE A 319 8.97 -20.94 -11.68
N ASN A 320 8.45 -20.60 -12.86
CA ASN A 320 8.70 -19.33 -13.53
C ASN A 320 7.39 -18.75 -14.03
N SER A 321 7.28 -17.44 -14.05
CA SER A 321 6.16 -16.75 -14.71
C SER A 321 6.57 -15.38 -15.24
N LYS A 322 5.79 -14.92 -16.21
CA LYS A 322 5.76 -13.54 -16.69
C LYS A 322 4.32 -13.08 -16.71
N ASP A 323 4.09 -11.88 -16.27
CA ASP A 323 2.77 -11.26 -16.32
C ASP A 323 2.84 -9.83 -16.86
N LYS A 324 1.73 -9.36 -17.39
CA LYS A 324 1.54 -8.00 -17.89
C LYS A 324 0.14 -7.51 -17.58
N MET A 325 0.00 -6.20 -17.44
CA MET A 325 -1.28 -5.51 -17.39
C MET A 325 -1.11 -4.15 -18.06
N LEU A 326 -1.93 -3.90 -19.06
CA LEU A 326 -2.04 -2.62 -19.75
C LEU A 326 -3.39 -2.02 -19.41
N GLY A 327 -3.45 -0.73 -19.13
CA GLY A 327 -4.72 -0.05 -18.88
C GLY A 327 -4.76 1.36 -19.46
N VAL A 328 -5.97 1.77 -19.79
CA VAL A 328 -6.34 3.14 -20.17
C VAL A 328 -7.48 3.57 -19.27
N SER A 329 -7.37 4.74 -18.66
CA SER A 329 -8.41 5.32 -17.83
C SER A 329 -8.64 6.77 -18.23
N TRP A 330 -9.89 7.11 -18.43
CA TRP A 330 -10.32 8.48 -18.64
C TRP A 330 -11.41 8.84 -17.65
N TYR A 331 -11.31 10.01 -17.06
CA TYR A 331 -12.40 10.59 -16.30
C TYR A 331 -12.48 12.11 -16.53
N GLN A 332 -13.68 12.64 -16.40
CA GLN A 332 -13.95 14.08 -16.40
C GLN A 332 -14.97 14.39 -15.32
N SER A 333 -14.64 15.36 -14.48
CA SER A 333 -15.54 15.90 -13.46
C SER A 333 -15.95 17.32 -13.86
N ALA A 334 -17.21 17.65 -13.59
CA ALA A 334 -17.76 18.98 -13.85
C ALA A 334 -18.64 19.46 -12.70
N THR A 335 -18.60 20.75 -12.42
CA THR A 335 -19.57 21.46 -11.58
C THR A 335 -20.63 22.05 -12.51
N LEU A 336 -21.81 21.43 -12.58
CA LEU A 336 -22.90 21.83 -13.48
C LEU A 336 -23.72 22.97 -12.88
N PHE A 337 -23.89 22.97 -11.56
CA PHE A 337 -24.58 24.00 -10.78
C PHE A 337 -23.99 24.07 -9.37
N THR A 338 -24.41 25.03 -8.56
CA THR A 338 -23.83 25.30 -7.24
C THR A 338 -23.90 24.07 -6.32
N GLY A 339 -22.78 23.72 -5.68
CA GLY A 339 -22.65 22.57 -4.78
C GLY A 339 -22.62 21.21 -5.48
N ASN A 340 -22.69 21.17 -6.82
CA ASN A 340 -22.68 19.92 -7.59
C ASN A 340 -21.26 19.52 -8.00
N ARG A 341 -21.04 18.22 -8.06
CA ARG A 341 -19.90 17.60 -8.73
C ARG A 341 -20.34 16.31 -9.40
N LEU A 342 -20.32 16.30 -10.71
CA LEU A 342 -20.56 15.10 -11.53
C LEU A 342 -19.23 14.60 -12.06
N THR A 343 -18.90 13.34 -11.83
CA THR A 343 -17.74 12.66 -12.43
C THR A 343 -18.23 11.53 -13.33
N VAL A 344 -17.72 11.48 -14.54
CA VAL A 344 -17.93 10.36 -15.47
C VAL A 344 -16.58 9.78 -15.83
N GLY A 345 -16.50 8.47 -16.04
CA GLY A 345 -15.25 7.82 -16.42
C GLY A 345 -15.43 6.54 -17.19
N LEU A 346 -14.36 6.17 -17.89
CA LEU A 346 -14.22 4.95 -18.66
C LEU A 346 -12.86 4.32 -18.33
N ASP A 347 -12.86 3.02 -18.10
CA ASP A 347 -11.65 2.25 -17.84
C ASP A 347 -11.59 1.04 -18.80
N TYR A 348 -10.40 0.75 -19.30
CA TYR A 348 -10.08 -0.48 -20.03
C TYR A 348 -8.82 -1.08 -19.46
N GLN A 349 -8.80 -2.40 -19.27
CA GLN A 349 -7.65 -3.16 -18.84
C GLN A 349 -7.51 -4.43 -19.67
N HIS A 350 -6.28 -4.72 -20.09
CA HIS A 350 -5.87 -5.98 -20.69
C HIS A 350 -4.77 -6.59 -19.82
N PHE A 351 -4.99 -7.78 -19.29
CA PHE A 351 -4.06 -8.39 -18.34
C PHE A 351 -3.97 -9.90 -18.53
N GLY A 352 -2.86 -10.48 -18.06
CA GLY A 352 -2.61 -11.90 -18.11
C GLY A 352 -1.14 -12.23 -17.98
N GLY A 353 -0.78 -13.44 -18.42
CA GLY A 353 0.59 -13.91 -18.37
C GLY A 353 0.74 -15.38 -18.67
N GLU A 354 1.97 -15.83 -18.62
CA GLU A 354 2.38 -17.21 -18.82
C GLU A 354 3.16 -17.75 -17.61
N SER A 355 3.02 -19.04 -17.34
CA SER A 355 3.82 -19.74 -16.33
C SER A 355 4.39 -21.03 -16.92
N TRP A 356 5.52 -21.47 -16.39
CA TRP A 356 6.17 -22.74 -16.74
C TRP A 356 7.04 -23.24 -15.60
N ASN A 357 7.29 -24.53 -15.58
CA ASN A 357 8.33 -25.13 -14.75
C ASN A 357 9.60 -25.34 -15.58
N LYS A 358 10.73 -24.86 -15.06
CA LYS A 358 12.04 -25.08 -15.67
C LYS A 358 12.70 -26.27 -14.99
N VAL A 359 12.93 -27.35 -15.73
CA VAL A 359 13.62 -28.56 -15.27
C VAL A 359 15.07 -28.22 -14.94
N VAL A 360 15.53 -28.52 -13.72
CA VAL A 360 16.86 -28.14 -13.24
C VAL A 360 17.95 -28.82 -14.01
N ALA A 361 17.80 -30.14 -14.28
CA ALA A 361 18.82 -30.98 -14.93
C ALA A 361 19.02 -30.66 -16.42
N THR A 362 17.92 -30.40 -17.16
CA THR A 362 17.98 -30.24 -18.62
C THR A 362 17.82 -28.78 -19.06
N GLY A 363 17.25 -27.93 -18.22
CA GLY A 363 16.87 -26.56 -18.56
C GLY A 363 15.61 -26.47 -19.44
N GLU A 364 14.95 -27.59 -19.74
CA GLU A 364 13.71 -27.64 -20.49
C GLU A 364 12.56 -26.95 -19.76
N HIS A 365 11.62 -26.44 -20.53
CA HIS A 365 10.43 -25.76 -20.00
C HIS A 365 9.20 -26.66 -20.16
N THR A 366 8.57 -26.99 -19.06
CA THR A 366 7.25 -27.61 -19.04
C THR A 366 6.21 -26.50 -18.97
N PRO A 367 5.40 -26.27 -20.03
CA PRO A 367 4.39 -25.21 -20.03
C PRO A 367 3.37 -25.39 -18.90
N GLY A 368 2.97 -24.28 -18.32
CA GLY A 368 1.86 -24.18 -17.37
C GLY A 368 0.68 -23.43 -18.00
N VAL A 369 0.23 -22.36 -17.33
CA VAL A 369 -0.89 -21.53 -17.78
C VAL A 369 -0.37 -20.44 -18.71
N ASP A 370 -1.10 -20.20 -19.82
CA ASP A 370 -0.99 -19.02 -20.67
C ASP A 370 -2.40 -18.49 -20.93
N LYS A 371 -2.75 -17.36 -20.29
CA LYS A 371 -4.09 -16.78 -20.33
C LYS A 371 -4.02 -15.26 -20.32
N GLN A 372 -4.98 -14.65 -21.04
CA GLN A 372 -5.18 -13.20 -21.09
C GLN A 372 -6.67 -12.90 -20.98
N MET A 373 -7.01 -11.75 -20.39
CA MET A 373 -8.39 -11.30 -20.16
C MET A 373 -8.48 -9.79 -20.37
N ASP A 374 -9.69 -9.34 -20.66
CA ASP A 374 -10.04 -7.95 -20.85
C ASP A 374 -11.14 -7.55 -19.87
N GLU A 375 -11.05 -6.32 -19.39
CA GLU A 375 -12.07 -5.68 -18.56
C GLU A 375 -12.34 -4.28 -19.11
N PHE A 376 -13.63 -3.95 -19.30
CA PHE A 376 -14.08 -2.65 -19.75
C PHE A 376 -15.18 -2.14 -18.83
N ALA A 377 -15.08 -0.87 -18.41
CA ALA A 377 -16.05 -0.30 -17.50
C ALA A 377 -16.37 1.16 -17.79
N GLY A 378 -17.59 1.54 -17.42
CA GLY A 378 -18.04 2.93 -17.36
C GLY A 378 -18.66 3.24 -16.01
N TYR A 379 -18.46 4.45 -15.49
CA TYR A 379 -19.04 4.87 -14.24
C TYR A 379 -19.48 6.34 -14.23
N ILE A 380 -20.44 6.60 -13.34
CA ILE A 380 -20.93 7.95 -13.03
C ILE A 380 -20.95 8.06 -11.51
N ASP A 381 -20.44 9.17 -11.00
CA ASP A 381 -20.49 9.54 -9.61
C ASP A 381 -21.02 10.97 -9.48
N PHE A 382 -22.09 11.13 -8.72
CA PHE A 382 -22.81 12.39 -8.55
C PHE A 382 -22.79 12.80 -7.09
N ARG A 383 -22.22 13.96 -6.79
CA ARG A 383 -22.26 14.57 -5.47
C ARG A 383 -22.95 15.91 -5.51
N GLN A 384 -23.76 16.18 -4.48
CA GLN A 384 -24.49 17.42 -4.32
C GLN A 384 -24.45 17.91 -2.87
N ASP A 385 -23.90 19.08 -2.63
CA ASP A 385 -24.12 19.85 -1.41
C ASP A 385 -25.50 20.50 -1.51
N ILE A 386 -26.49 19.92 -0.82
CA ILE A 386 -27.88 20.39 -0.84
C ILE A 386 -27.97 21.74 -0.13
N ASN A 387 -27.21 21.87 0.96
CA ASN A 387 -27.03 23.11 1.71
C ASN A 387 -25.74 23.03 2.56
N SER A 388 -25.48 24.01 3.41
CA SER A 388 -24.25 24.11 4.20
C SER A 388 -24.06 23.01 5.27
N TRP A 389 -25.10 22.24 5.58
CA TRP A 389 -25.06 21.20 6.60
C TRP A 389 -25.35 19.80 6.07
N PHE A 390 -25.70 19.63 4.79
CA PHE A 390 -26.07 18.33 4.23
C PHE A 390 -25.57 18.16 2.79
N SER A 391 -24.89 17.04 2.54
CA SER A 391 -24.39 16.60 1.22
C SER A 391 -24.84 15.18 0.93
N LEU A 392 -25.13 14.91 -0.34
CA LEU A 392 -25.49 13.61 -0.93
C LEU A 392 -24.42 13.17 -1.92
N ASP A 393 -24.13 11.86 -1.93
CA ASP A 393 -23.27 11.20 -2.91
C ASP A 393 -24.00 9.96 -3.45
N ALA A 394 -23.94 9.75 -4.77
CA ALA A 394 -24.51 8.56 -5.40
C ALA A 394 -23.69 8.20 -6.65
N GLY A 395 -23.29 6.94 -6.74
CA GLY A 395 -22.49 6.45 -7.85
C GLY A 395 -22.95 5.10 -8.37
N ILE A 396 -22.67 4.84 -9.64
CA ILE A 396 -22.89 3.55 -10.27
C ILE A 396 -21.78 3.27 -11.28
N ARG A 397 -21.31 2.03 -11.29
CA ARG A 397 -20.39 1.50 -12.29
C ARG A 397 -21.00 0.26 -12.95
N VAL A 398 -20.77 0.13 -14.24
CA VAL A 398 -20.99 -1.09 -15.00
C VAL A 398 -19.63 -1.58 -15.46
N ASP A 399 -19.33 -2.82 -15.13
CA ASP A 399 -18.04 -3.45 -15.41
C ASP A 399 -18.28 -4.74 -16.19
N HIS A 400 -17.60 -4.90 -17.32
CA HIS A 400 -17.69 -6.09 -18.16
C HIS A 400 -16.33 -6.77 -18.27
N HIS A 401 -16.23 -7.98 -17.74
CA HIS A 401 -15.05 -8.82 -17.82
C HIS A 401 -15.25 -9.90 -18.87
N SER A 402 -14.28 -10.09 -19.75
CA SER A 402 -14.36 -10.98 -20.93
C SER A 402 -14.70 -12.45 -20.61
N HIS A 403 -14.50 -12.91 -19.37
CA HIS A 403 -14.74 -14.29 -18.96
C HIS A 403 -15.97 -14.44 -18.05
N VAL A 404 -16.12 -13.57 -17.03
CA VAL A 404 -17.19 -13.73 -16.02
C VAL A 404 -18.40 -12.85 -16.23
N GLY A 405 -18.42 -12.02 -17.29
CA GLY A 405 -19.58 -11.21 -17.70
C GLY A 405 -19.65 -9.84 -17.04
N THR A 406 -20.88 -9.37 -16.78
CA THR A 406 -21.14 -7.97 -16.40
C THR A 406 -21.61 -7.86 -14.96
N GLU A 407 -21.03 -6.91 -14.21
CA GLU A 407 -21.43 -6.55 -12.86
C GLU A 407 -21.88 -5.09 -12.78
N TRP A 408 -22.90 -4.85 -11.93
CA TRP A 408 -23.44 -3.53 -11.60
C TRP A 408 -23.08 -3.19 -10.16
N ILE A 409 -22.45 -2.05 -9.97
CA ILE A 409 -21.83 -1.65 -8.70
C ILE A 409 -22.40 -0.29 -8.27
N PRO A 410 -23.48 -0.26 -7.46
CA PRO A 410 -24.01 0.97 -6.89
C PRO A 410 -23.30 1.36 -5.59
N GLN A 411 -23.32 2.67 -5.29
CA GLN A 411 -23.03 3.25 -3.98
C GLN A 411 -23.93 4.43 -3.68
N GLY A 412 -24.12 4.73 -2.40
CA GLY A 412 -24.83 5.92 -1.95
C GLY A 412 -24.38 6.35 -0.56
N GLY A 413 -24.24 7.66 -0.35
CA GLY A 413 -23.74 8.22 0.89
C GLY A 413 -24.36 9.56 1.25
N LEU A 414 -24.41 9.84 2.55
CA LEU A 414 -24.91 11.07 3.14
C LEU A 414 -23.83 11.64 4.06
N ALA A 415 -23.65 12.96 4.04
CA ALA A 415 -22.77 13.65 4.98
C ALA A 415 -23.52 14.83 5.61
N PHE A 416 -23.50 14.89 6.95
CA PHE A 416 -24.07 15.97 7.74
C PHE A 416 -22.92 16.76 8.38
N HIS A 417 -22.82 18.03 8.01
CA HIS A 417 -21.83 18.98 8.53
C HIS A 417 -22.41 19.65 9.78
N LEU A 418 -21.92 19.23 10.94
CA LEU A 418 -22.40 19.69 12.24
C LEU A 418 -21.59 20.89 12.76
N PRO A 419 -22.11 21.66 13.71
CA PRO A 419 -21.37 22.73 14.36
C PRO A 419 -20.02 22.29 14.91
N LYS A 420 -19.06 23.23 15.02
CA LYS A 420 -17.70 22.99 15.53
C LYS A 420 -16.92 21.94 14.74
N HIS A 421 -17.06 21.94 13.41
CA HIS A 421 -16.38 21.01 12.51
C HIS A 421 -16.67 19.52 12.82
N GLY A 422 -17.89 19.22 13.25
CA GLY A 422 -18.39 17.86 13.39
C GLY A 422 -18.90 17.35 12.05
N GLU A 423 -18.68 16.06 11.74
CA GLU A 423 -19.11 15.38 10.53
C GLU A 423 -19.78 14.05 10.92
N LEU A 424 -21.03 13.88 10.56
CA LEU A 424 -21.71 12.58 10.65
C LEU A 424 -21.95 12.07 9.22
N LYS A 425 -21.50 10.85 8.91
CA LYS A 425 -21.56 10.29 7.57
C LYS A 425 -22.17 8.90 7.60
N ALA A 426 -22.99 8.59 6.61
CA ALA A 426 -23.53 7.26 6.38
C ALA A 426 -23.26 6.84 4.93
N MET A 427 -22.85 5.60 4.72
CA MET A 427 -22.49 5.07 3.39
C MET A 427 -23.01 3.66 3.24
N VAL A 428 -23.54 3.35 2.06
CA VAL A 428 -23.82 1.99 1.60
C VAL A 428 -23.10 1.81 0.26
N SER A 429 -22.28 0.79 0.15
CA SER A 429 -21.50 0.55 -1.05
C SER A 429 -21.38 -0.94 -1.37
N LYS A 430 -21.51 -1.28 -2.65
CA LYS A 430 -21.22 -2.63 -3.15
C LYS A 430 -19.75 -2.71 -3.53
N GLY A 431 -19.08 -3.75 -3.05
CA GLY A 431 -17.76 -4.18 -3.49
C GLY A 431 -17.83 -5.48 -4.26
N TYR A 432 -16.89 -5.69 -5.18
CA TYR A 432 -16.76 -6.95 -5.90
C TYR A 432 -15.31 -7.24 -6.28
N ARG A 433 -15.03 -8.51 -6.57
CA ARG A 433 -13.74 -8.97 -7.08
C ARG A 433 -13.96 -10.08 -8.12
N ASN A 434 -13.39 -9.91 -9.31
CA ASN A 434 -13.35 -10.97 -10.30
C ASN A 434 -12.38 -12.08 -9.88
N PRO A 435 -12.65 -13.36 -10.18
CA PRO A 435 -11.71 -14.44 -9.96
C PRO A 435 -10.43 -14.20 -10.78
N THR A 436 -9.30 -14.52 -10.20
CA THR A 436 -8.00 -14.36 -10.84
C THR A 436 -7.70 -15.51 -11.80
N ILE A 437 -6.84 -15.29 -12.78
CA ILE A 437 -6.32 -16.37 -13.67
C ILE A 437 -5.71 -17.49 -12.82
N ARG A 438 -5.01 -17.14 -11.73
CA ARG A 438 -4.45 -18.11 -10.80
C ARG A 438 -5.51 -19.00 -10.18
N GLU A 439 -6.60 -18.43 -9.67
CA GLU A 439 -7.70 -19.18 -9.02
C GLU A 439 -8.43 -20.10 -9.98
N MET A 440 -8.63 -19.66 -11.23
CA MET A 440 -9.36 -20.43 -12.25
C MET A 440 -8.51 -21.53 -12.90
N TYR A 441 -7.20 -21.30 -13.12
CA TYR A 441 -6.43 -22.15 -14.04
C TYR A 441 -5.12 -22.72 -13.48
N MET A 442 -4.55 -22.17 -12.37
CA MET A 442 -3.22 -22.57 -11.90
C MET A 442 -3.26 -23.73 -10.88
N PHE A 443 -4.42 -24.14 -10.44
CA PHE A 443 -4.61 -25.31 -9.58
C PHE A 443 -5.14 -26.49 -10.40
N THR A 444 -4.86 -27.71 -9.96
CA THR A 444 -5.36 -28.92 -10.62
C THR A 444 -6.21 -29.69 -9.62
N PRO A 445 -7.51 -29.90 -9.90
CA PRO A 445 -8.25 -29.50 -11.11
C PRO A 445 -8.50 -27.99 -11.20
N ALA A 446 -8.55 -27.47 -12.43
CA ALA A 446 -8.92 -26.09 -12.70
C ALA A 446 -10.44 -25.88 -12.61
N ASN A 447 -10.87 -24.68 -12.21
CA ASN A 447 -12.29 -24.30 -12.23
C ASN A 447 -12.48 -22.95 -12.95
N PRO A 448 -12.68 -22.96 -14.26
CA PRO A 448 -12.98 -21.74 -15.01
C PRO A 448 -14.38 -21.16 -14.77
N GLU A 449 -15.29 -21.89 -14.11
CA GLU A 449 -16.67 -21.47 -13.84
C GLU A 449 -16.80 -20.62 -12.57
N LEU A 450 -15.69 -20.18 -11.97
CA LEU A 450 -15.72 -19.30 -10.82
C LEU A 450 -16.42 -17.97 -11.14
N LYS A 451 -17.24 -17.51 -10.20
CA LYS A 451 -18.02 -16.27 -10.28
C LYS A 451 -17.36 -15.16 -9.46
N PRO A 452 -17.66 -13.88 -9.74
CA PRO A 452 -17.19 -12.77 -8.92
C PRO A 452 -17.65 -12.89 -7.46
N GLU A 453 -16.75 -12.59 -6.52
CA GLU A 453 -17.09 -12.35 -5.13
C GLU A 453 -17.79 -11.00 -5.00
N LYS A 454 -18.74 -10.90 -4.07
CA LYS A 454 -19.55 -9.70 -3.88
C LYS A 454 -19.74 -9.43 -2.40
N LEU A 455 -19.81 -8.15 -2.05
CA LEU A 455 -20.22 -7.74 -0.70
C LEU A 455 -20.95 -6.41 -0.74
N ILE A 456 -21.72 -6.16 0.32
CA ILE A 456 -22.31 -4.86 0.64
C ILE A 456 -21.76 -4.43 1.99
N SER A 457 -21.30 -3.19 2.06
CA SER A 457 -20.83 -2.55 3.28
C SER A 457 -21.78 -1.42 3.68
N TYR A 458 -22.12 -1.39 4.95
CA TYR A 458 -22.89 -0.33 5.62
C TYR A 458 -21.96 0.35 6.62
N GLU A 459 -21.84 1.66 6.53
CA GLU A 459 -20.95 2.44 7.40
C GLU A 459 -21.67 3.62 8.02
N LEU A 460 -21.36 3.89 9.28
CA LEU A 460 -21.75 5.10 10.01
C LEU A 460 -20.52 5.66 10.70
N SER A 461 -20.13 6.88 10.35
CA SER A 461 -18.94 7.50 10.93
C SER A 461 -19.24 8.88 11.49
N TYR A 462 -18.58 9.19 12.61
CA TYR A 462 -18.56 10.52 13.19
C TYR A 462 -17.13 10.98 13.37
N SER A 463 -16.83 12.23 13.01
CA SER A 463 -15.55 12.86 13.29
C SER A 463 -15.72 14.30 13.71
N GLN A 464 -14.80 14.81 14.54
CA GLN A 464 -14.84 16.19 14.99
C GLN A 464 -13.43 16.75 15.21
N ARG A 465 -13.30 18.06 15.01
CA ARG A 465 -12.10 18.84 15.32
C ARG A 465 -12.44 19.92 16.32
N LEU A 466 -11.65 19.98 17.37
CA LEU A 466 -11.80 20.90 18.49
C LEU A 466 -10.49 21.66 18.71
N LEU A 467 -10.52 22.67 19.57
CA LEU A 467 -9.34 23.47 19.96
C LEU A 467 -8.60 24.02 18.73
N GLU A 468 -9.34 24.67 17.81
CA GLU A 468 -8.80 25.22 16.55
C GLU A 468 -8.03 24.18 15.70
N GLY A 469 -8.49 22.92 15.73
CA GLY A 469 -7.87 21.82 15.02
C GLY A 469 -6.69 21.14 15.74
N ALA A 470 -6.39 21.56 16.97
CA ALA A 470 -5.36 20.90 17.77
C ALA A 470 -5.77 19.51 18.26
N LEU A 471 -7.06 19.25 18.45
CA LEU A 471 -7.63 17.96 18.81
C LEU A 471 -8.55 17.47 17.69
N SER A 472 -8.30 16.28 17.18
CA SER A 472 -9.16 15.58 16.22
C SER A 472 -9.48 14.19 16.73
N TYR A 473 -10.71 13.73 16.54
CA TYR A 473 -11.10 12.36 16.81
C TYR A 473 -12.16 11.88 15.83
N GLY A 474 -12.24 10.57 15.67
CA GLY A 474 -13.23 9.93 14.83
C GLY A 474 -13.62 8.55 15.35
N VAL A 475 -14.84 8.16 15.05
CA VAL A 475 -15.41 6.84 15.32
C VAL A 475 -16.10 6.36 14.05
N ASN A 476 -15.89 5.11 13.67
CA ASN A 476 -16.56 4.48 12.55
C ASN A 476 -17.10 3.11 12.95
N LEU A 477 -18.36 2.88 12.66
CA LEU A 477 -19.04 1.61 12.79
C LEU A 477 -19.29 1.05 11.39
N TYR A 478 -19.08 -0.24 11.19
CA TYR A 478 -19.32 -0.88 9.91
C TYR A 478 -19.90 -2.28 10.08
N TYR A 479 -20.69 -2.68 9.07
CA TYR A 479 -21.18 -4.04 8.86
C TYR A 479 -20.97 -4.41 7.39
N ILE A 480 -20.38 -5.57 7.15
CA ILE A 480 -20.05 -6.09 5.83
C ILE A 480 -20.67 -7.46 5.69
N ASN A 481 -21.47 -7.63 4.64
CA ASN A 481 -22.05 -8.91 4.28
C ASN A 481 -21.72 -9.23 2.82
N GLY A 482 -21.24 -10.44 2.55
CA GLY A 482 -20.80 -10.85 1.21
C GLY A 482 -20.97 -12.33 0.97
N ASP A 483 -21.03 -12.66 -0.29
CA ASP A 483 -21.24 -14.03 -0.79
C ASP A 483 -20.28 -14.39 -1.94
N ASN A 484 -20.37 -15.64 -2.37
CA ASN A 484 -19.55 -16.18 -3.47
C ASN A 484 -18.04 -16.10 -3.23
N VAL A 485 -17.59 -16.06 -1.97
CA VAL A 485 -16.15 -16.02 -1.66
C VAL A 485 -15.47 -17.28 -2.20
N ILE A 486 -14.38 -17.09 -2.93
CA ILE A 486 -13.63 -18.17 -3.54
C ILE A 486 -12.77 -18.87 -2.48
N MET A 487 -13.07 -20.12 -2.24
CA MET A 487 -12.40 -20.95 -1.24
C MET A 487 -12.04 -22.32 -1.84
N SER A 488 -11.03 -22.98 -1.24
CA SER A 488 -10.78 -24.39 -1.53
C SER A 488 -11.86 -25.26 -0.88
N ASN A 489 -12.37 -26.26 -1.60
CA ASN A 489 -13.35 -27.23 -1.09
C ASN A 489 -12.77 -28.23 -0.04
N GLY A 490 -11.48 -28.13 0.29
CA GLY A 490 -10.81 -29.01 1.27
C GLY A 490 -10.62 -30.46 0.83
N LEU A 491 -11.01 -30.84 -0.38
CA LEU A 491 -10.80 -32.18 -0.92
C LEU A 491 -9.38 -32.39 -1.44
N VAL A 492 -9.01 -33.61 -1.78
CA VAL A 492 -7.72 -33.96 -2.40
C VAL A 492 -7.98 -34.65 -3.73
N PRO A 493 -7.58 -34.04 -4.86
CA PRO A 493 -6.95 -32.71 -5.00
C PRO A 493 -7.93 -31.56 -4.68
N PRO A 494 -7.44 -30.41 -4.19
CA PRO A 494 -8.29 -29.27 -3.82
C PRO A 494 -8.83 -28.57 -5.07
N LEU A 495 -10.10 -28.13 -5.02
CA LEU A 495 -10.77 -27.36 -6.07
C LEU A 495 -11.23 -26.02 -5.50
N ASN A 496 -10.94 -24.92 -6.18
CA ASN A 496 -11.51 -23.61 -5.84
C ASN A 496 -12.99 -23.56 -6.26
N ILE A 497 -13.85 -23.14 -5.34
CA ILE A 497 -15.30 -22.99 -5.55
C ILE A 497 -15.81 -21.71 -4.87
N ASN A 498 -16.95 -21.20 -5.32
CA ASN A 498 -17.64 -20.07 -4.69
C ASN A 498 -18.55 -20.60 -3.56
N SER A 499 -17.99 -20.86 -2.39
CA SER A 499 -18.72 -21.44 -1.25
C SER A 499 -18.57 -20.67 0.05
N GLY A 500 -17.72 -19.62 0.07
CA GLY A 500 -17.48 -18.83 1.26
C GLY A 500 -18.45 -17.65 1.38
N GLU A 501 -18.60 -17.18 2.62
CA GLU A 501 -19.40 -16.03 3.00
C GLU A 501 -18.54 -15.07 3.84
N ILE A 502 -18.89 -13.80 3.80
CA ILE A 502 -18.29 -12.75 4.63
C ILE A 502 -19.41 -12.17 5.49
N GLU A 503 -19.23 -12.21 6.79
CA GLU A 503 -20.07 -11.49 7.73
C GLU A 503 -19.16 -10.88 8.80
N ASN A 504 -18.79 -9.62 8.60
CA ASN A 504 -17.86 -8.91 9.45
C ASN A 504 -18.50 -7.61 9.96
N TRP A 505 -18.29 -7.30 11.23
CA TRP A 505 -18.64 -5.98 11.76
C TRP A 505 -17.59 -5.49 12.74
N GLY A 506 -17.57 -4.19 12.97
CA GLY A 506 -16.59 -3.66 13.87
C GLY A 506 -16.69 -2.16 14.12
N LEU A 507 -15.77 -1.74 14.96
CA LEU A 507 -15.60 -0.35 15.40
C LEU A 507 -14.16 0.07 15.16
N GLU A 508 -13.99 1.26 14.60
CA GLU A 508 -12.69 1.90 14.44
C GLU A 508 -12.71 3.28 15.08
N THR A 509 -11.66 3.63 15.80
CA THR A 509 -11.50 4.96 16.40
C THR A 509 -10.11 5.50 16.12
N ASN A 510 -10.02 6.82 16.04
CA ASN A 510 -8.73 7.53 15.98
C ASN A 510 -8.80 8.82 16.76
N ILE A 511 -7.67 9.21 17.35
CA ILE A 511 -7.49 10.48 18.05
C ILE A 511 -6.11 11.04 17.71
N GLY A 512 -6.07 12.35 17.43
CA GLY A 512 -4.84 13.11 17.26
C GLY A 512 -4.90 14.36 18.13
N TYR A 513 -3.86 14.60 18.92
CA TYR A 513 -3.78 15.77 19.78
C TYR A 513 -2.40 16.42 19.72
N ARG A 514 -2.38 17.62 19.17
CA ARG A 514 -1.22 18.51 19.24
C ARG A 514 -1.31 19.36 20.51
N MET A 515 -0.63 18.90 21.56
CA MET A 515 -0.64 19.59 22.86
C MET A 515 0.00 20.98 22.77
N ASN A 516 1.08 21.10 21.99
CA ASN A 516 1.78 22.36 21.73
C ASN A 516 2.72 22.19 20.50
N SER A 517 3.63 23.15 20.28
CA SER A 517 4.63 23.11 19.18
C SER A 517 5.65 21.97 19.27
N HIS A 518 5.78 21.32 20.43
CA HIS A 518 6.77 20.29 20.71
C HIS A 518 6.18 18.88 20.78
N TRP A 519 4.96 18.73 21.30
CA TRP A 519 4.34 17.46 21.60
C TRP A 519 3.13 17.19 20.71
N ASN A 520 3.16 16.03 20.06
CA ASN A 520 2.03 15.49 19.32
C ASN A 520 1.73 14.06 19.79
N VAL A 521 0.49 13.75 20.04
CA VAL A 521 0.00 12.43 20.47
C VAL A 521 -0.99 11.94 19.44
N ASN A 522 -0.89 10.67 19.04
CA ASN A 522 -1.86 10.03 18.19
C ASN A 522 -2.15 8.61 18.68
N ALA A 523 -3.40 8.20 18.57
CA ALA A 523 -3.80 6.84 18.83
C ALA A 523 -4.89 6.40 17.87
N ASN A 524 -4.94 5.11 17.59
CA ASN A 524 -6.04 4.48 16.88
C ASN A 524 -6.32 3.09 17.47
N TYR A 525 -7.57 2.68 17.34
CA TYR A 525 -8.02 1.37 17.78
C TYR A 525 -9.00 0.82 16.75
N SER A 526 -8.94 -0.47 16.51
CA SER A 526 -9.93 -1.22 15.75
C SER A 526 -10.32 -2.49 16.48
N TRP A 527 -11.61 -2.76 16.50
CA TRP A 527 -12.21 -4.03 16.87
C TRP A 527 -12.95 -4.60 15.67
N LEU A 528 -12.72 -5.87 15.39
CA LEU A 528 -13.27 -6.61 14.27
C LEU A 528 -13.83 -7.94 14.76
N HIS A 529 -15.07 -8.22 14.44
CA HIS A 529 -15.65 -9.54 14.53
C HIS A 529 -15.80 -10.14 13.13
N MET A 530 -15.47 -11.41 12.99
CA MET A 530 -15.58 -12.17 11.74
C MET A 530 -16.26 -13.52 12.05
N GLU A 531 -17.34 -13.83 11.36
CA GLU A 531 -17.94 -15.17 11.43
C GLU A 531 -17.02 -16.23 10.78
N ASN A 532 -16.32 -15.85 9.72
CA ASN A 532 -15.35 -16.68 9.03
C ASN A 532 -13.95 -16.05 9.14
N PRO A 533 -13.11 -16.49 10.10
CA PRO A 533 -11.78 -15.91 10.33
C PRO A 533 -10.86 -16.03 9.11
N VAL A 534 -10.07 -14.98 8.87
CA VAL A 534 -9.03 -14.95 7.85
C VAL A 534 -7.66 -14.59 8.44
N LEU A 535 -6.58 -14.94 7.74
CA LEU A 535 -5.22 -14.54 8.10
C LEU A 535 -5.06 -13.03 7.95
N ALA A 536 -4.10 -12.46 8.70
CA ALA A 536 -3.76 -11.04 8.65
C ALA A 536 -4.87 -10.09 9.17
N ALA A 537 -5.84 -10.59 9.92
CA ALA A 537 -6.96 -9.80 10.45
C ALA A 537 -7.09 -10.01 11.96
N PRO A 538 -6.47 -9.15 12.80
CA PRO A 538 -6.59 -9.23 14.25
C PRO A 538 -7.98 -8.78 14.71
N GLU A 539 -8.50 -9.43 15.77
CA GLU A 539 -9.75 -9.03 16.42
C GLU A 539 -9.62 -7.64 17.06
N HIS A 540 -8.50 -7.39 17.75
CA HIS A 540 -8.20 -6.08 18.34
C HIS A 540 -6.84 -5.58 17.89
N LYS A 541 -6.77 -4.34 17.46
CA LYS A 541 -5.53 -3.63 17.18
C LYS A 541 -5.57 -2.24 17.78
N LEU A 542 -4.59 -1.91 18.61
CA LEU A 542 -4.37 -0.58 19.17
C LEU A 542 -2.98 -0.09 18.79
N TYR A 543 -2.89 1.15 18.37
CA TYR A 543 -1.63 1.89 18.30
C TYR A 543 -1.76 3.18 19.10
N ALA A 544 -0.74 3.50 19.89
CA ALA A 544 -0.62 4.79 20.57
C ALA A 544 0.82 5.30 20.42
N GLY A 545 0.96 6.52 19.92
CA GLY A 545 2.24 7.15 19.64
C GLY A 545 2.36 8.55 20.20
N VAL A 546 3.60 8.93 20.56
CA VAL A 546 3.97 10.25 21.03
C VAL A 546 5.19 10.73 20.24
N ASP A 547 5.08 11.92 19.68
CA ASP A 547 6.18 12.63 19.04
C ASP A 547 6.59 13.83 19.87
N TYR A 548 7.88 13.98 20.12
CA TYR A 548 8.49 15.16 20.72
C TYR A 548 9.53 15.77 19.77
N THR A 549 9.46 17.08 19.55
CA THR A 549 10.44 17.81 18.74
C THR A 549 10.82 19.09 19.45
N SER A 550 12.11 19.29 19.73
CA SER A 550 12.63 20.51 20.33
C SER A 550 14.05 20.78 19.86
N GLY A 551 14.27 21.96 19.32
CA GLY A 551 15.58 22.40 18.85
C GLY A 551 16.15 21.46 17.78
N ARG A 552 17.20 20.70 18.13
CA ARG A 552 17.88 19.74 17.24
C ARG A 552 17.38 18.31 17.42
N TRP A 553 16.54 18.03 18.42
CA TRP A 553 16.08 16.71 18.77
C TRP A 553 14.67 16.45 18.26
N SER A 554 14.45 15.25 17.75
CA SER A 554 13.12 14.71 17.50
C SER A 554 13.09 13.26 17.99
N VAL A 555 12.12 12.94 18.85
CA VAL A 555 11.93 11.60 19.41
C VAL A 555 10.52 11.16 19.12
N SER A 556 10.35 9.94 18.63
CA SER A 556 9.06 9.31 18.37
C SER A 556 9.01 7.95 19.06
N THR A 557 7.97 7.71 19.83
CA THR A 557 7.75 6.41 20.47
C THR A 557 6.33 5.95 20.22
N GLY A 558 6.13 4.63 20.15
CA GLY A 558 4.80 4.06 19.94
C GLY A 558 4.68 2.67 20.49
N ILE A 559 3.49 2.36 20.99
CA ILE A 559 3.09 1.03 21.44
C ILE A 559 2.03 0.52 20.46
N GLN A 560 2.22 -0.70 19.97
CA GLN A 560 1.24 -1.43 19.18
C GLN A 560 0.80 -2.67 19.97
N TYR A 561 -0.49 -2.79 20.22
CA TYR A 561 -1.11 -3.97 20.82
C TYR A 561 -1.98 -4.67 19.78
N VAL A 562 -1.78 -5.98 19.64
CA VAL A 562 -2.53 -6.87 18.75
C VAL A 562 -3.05 -8.03 19.58
N LYS A 563 -4.34 -8.35 19.43
CA LYS A 563 -4.98 -9.50 20.10
C LYS A 563 -5.90 -10.22 19.12
N GLY A 564 -5.92 -11.55 19.25
CA GLY A 564 -6.79 -12.39 18.43
C GLY A 564 -6.38 -12.39 16.94
N LEU A 565 -5.07 -12.36 16.65
CA LEU A 565 -4.57 -12.50 15.30
C LEU A 565 -4.53 -13.96 14.91
N TYR A 566 -5.33 -14.37 13.93
CA TYR A 566 -5.23 -15.72 13.39
C TYR A 566 -3.93 -15.90 12.60
N THR A 567 -3.06 -16.76 13.10
CA THR A 567 -1.79 -17.14 12.47
C THR A 567 -1.93 -18.42 11.65
N SER A 568 -3.02 -19.18 11.85
CA SER A 568 -3.47 -20.31 11.05
C SER A 568 -5.00 -20.37 11.09
N VAL A 569 -5.62 -20.62 9.94
CA VAL A 569 -7.07 -20.84 9.78
C VAL A 569 -7.39 -22.25 9.23
N ILE A 570 -6.45 -23.19 9.39
CA ILE A 570 -6.67 -24.58 8.98
C ILE A 570 -7.69 -25.21 9.93
N LEU A 571 -8.77 -25.73 9.37
CA LEU A 571 -9.86 -26.37 10.11
C LEU A 571 -9.34 -27.42 11.11
N ASN A 572 -9.78 -27.32 12.36
CA ASN A 572 -9.33 -28.11 13.52
C ASN A 572 -7.85 -27.89 13.92
N ASN A 573 -7.18 -26.85 13.38
CA ASN A 573 -5.83 -26.44 13.75
C ASN A 573 -5.67 -24.92 13.62
N GLU A 574 -6.72 -24.17 13.98
CA GLU A 574 -6.69 -22.73 14.08
C GLU A 574 -5.71 -22.30 15.18
N LYS A 575 -4.94 -21.28 14.91
CA LYS A 575 -4.00 -20.70 15.87
C LYS A 575 -4.16 -19.18 15.89
N GLN A 576 -4.12 -18.64 17.09
CA GLN A 576 -4.10 -17.20 17.33
C GLN A 576 -2.86 -16.79 18.08
N ASP A 577 -2.42 -15.55 17.88
CA ASP A 577 -1.40 -14.92 18.70
C ASP A 577 -1.86 -13.53 19.17
N SER A 578 -1.21 -13.05 20.23
CA SER A 578 -1.44 -11.74 20.81
C SER A 578 -0.14 -11.17 21.34
N PHE A 579 0.18 -9.92 21.00
CA PHE A 579 1.46 -9.34 21.35
C PHE A 579 1.39 -7.83 21.52
N THR A 580 2.42 -7.30 22.21
CA THR A 580 2.61 -5.87 22.41
C THR A 580 4.02 -5.50 21.95
N LEU A 581 4.12 -4.56 21.03
CA LEU A 581 5.40 -4.06 20.53
C LEU A 581 5.61 -2.62 20.99
N TRP A 582 6.78 -2.33 21.51
CA TRP A 582 7.20 -0.97 21.82
C TRP A 582 8.35 -0.58 20.90
N ASN A 583 8.17 0.54 20.20
CA ASN A 583 9.13 1.08 19.25
C ASN A 583 9.57 2.48 19.68
N LEU A 584 10.86 2.80 19.50
CA LEU A 584 11.44 4.10 19.82
C LEU A 584 12.36 4.55 18.67
N ARG A 585 12.24 5.81 18.30
CA ARG A 585 13.05 6.43 17.26
C ARG A 585 13.56 7.78 17.73
N GLY A 586 14.84 8.04 17.51
CA GLY A 586 15.48 9.30 17.83
C GLY A 586 16.16 9.89 16.62
N ASN A 587 16.07 11.21 16.47
CA ASN A 587 16.75 11.97 15.44
C ASN A 587 17.48 13.16 16.08
N TYR A 588 18.72 13.40 15.65
CA TYR A 588 19.49 14.56 16.03
C TYR A 588 19.99 15.31 14.81
N ARG A 589 19.58 16.57 14.66
CA ARG A 589 20.05 17.46 13.60
C ARG A 589 21.47 17.94 13.90
N LEU A 590 22.45 17.29 13.27
CA LEU A 590 23.87 17.61 13.44
C LEU A 590 24.19 19.00 12.88
N CYS A 591 23.70 19.26 11.66
CA CYS A 591 23.80 20.56 11.00
C CYS A 591 22.59 20.75 10.06
N ARG A 592 22.57 21.84 9.27
CA ARG A 592 21.41 22.16 8.40
C ARG A 592 21.13 21.12 7.33
N PHE A 593 22.12 20.32 6.93
CA PHE A 593 22.01 19.32 5.86
C PHE A 593 22.19 17.87 6.34
N ALA A 594 22.50 17.64 7.63
CA ALA A 594 22.76 16.28 8.13
C ALA A 594 22.00 16.00 9.44
N ASN A 595 21.33 14.86 9.48
CA ASN A 595 20.64 14.33 10.63
C ASN A 595 21.15 12.92 10.94
N LEU A 596 21.44 12.66 12.21
CA LEU A 596 21.71 11.30 12.71
C LEU A 596 20.39 10.70 13.21
N PHE A 597 20.15 9.45 12.94
CA PHE A 597 18.99 8.75 13.48
C PHE A 597 19.37 7.43 14.13
N VAL A 598 18.55 7.02 15.09
CA VAL A 598 18.58 5.70 15.71
C VAL A 598 17.15 5.20 15.82
N LYS A 599 16.93 3.90 15.62
CA LYS A 599 15.64 3.25 15.86
C LYS A 599 15.82 1.94 16.60
N GLY A 600 14.88 1.63 17.50
CA GLY A 600 14.73 0.35 18.15
C GLY A 600 13.30 -0.13 18.01
N GLU A 601 13.14 -1.38 17.63
CA GLU A 601 11.83 -2.01 17.41
C GLU A 601 11.69 -3.24 18.29
N ASN A 602 10.45 -3.53 18.71
CA ASN A 602 10.14 -4.59 19.66
C ASN A 602 11.05 -4.54 20.91
N LEU A 603 11.17 -3.36 21.52
CA LEU A 603 12.06 -3.14 22.67
C LEU A 603 11.67 -3.95 23.92
N LEU A 604 10.44 -4.48 23.96
CA LEU A 604 10.00 -5.44 24.98
C LEU A 604 10.55 -6.86 24.73
N ALA A 605 11.27 -7.06 23.61
CA ALA A 605 11.79 -8.36 23.19
C ALA A 605 10.72 -9.47 23.16
N GLN A 606 9.47 -9.08 22.83
CA GLN A 606 8.32 -9.97 22.78
C GLN A 606 8.57 -11.09 21.77
N ARG A 607 8.22 -12.31 22.14
CA ARG A 607 8.17 -13.44 21.21
C ARG A 607 6.76 -13.52 20.66
N TYR A 608 6.61 -13.53 19.35
CA TYR A 608 5.31 -13.58 18.68
C TYR A 608 5.46 -14.14 17.26
N GLU A 609 4.34 -14.57 16.71
CA GLU A 609 4.21 -15.02 15.33
C GLU A 609 3.08 -14.24 14.64
N ILE A 610 3.29 -13.90 13.37
CA ILE A 610 2.23 -13.38 12.51
C ILE A 610 1.67 -14.50 11.63
N ASN A 611 2.51 -15.45 11.28
CA ASN A 611 2.15 -16.68 10.59
C ASN A 611 2.66 -17.86 11.42
N ALA A 612 1.83 -18.89 11.58
CA ALA A 612 2.14 -20.04 12.42
C ALA A 612 3.46 -20.71 12.00
N GLY A 613 4.37 -20.90 12.95
CA GLY A 613 5.70 -21.46 12.74
C GLY A 613 6.75 -20.49 12.19
N TYR A 614 6.43 -19.21 12.05
CA TYR A 614 7.37 -18.16 11.66
C TYR A 614 7.57 -17.16 12.80
N PRO A 615 8.41 -17.46 13.81
CA PRO A 615 8.67 -16.54 14.91
C PRO A 615 9.30 -15.26 14.40
N MET A 616 8.80 -14.13 14.90
CA MET A 616 9.28 -12.80 14.55
C MET A 616 10.55 -12.43 15.33
N PRO A 617 11.37 -11.48 14.83
CA PRO A 617 12.57 -11.05 15.54
C PRO A 617 12.23 -10.42 16.89
N LYS A 618 13.08 -10.63 17.88
CA LYS A 618 13.07 -9.90 19.15
C LYS A 618 13.51 -8.46 18.92
N ALA A 619 13.96 -7.75 19.95
CA ALA A 619 14.44 -6.38 19.84
C ALA A 619 15.49 -6.23 18.73
N THR A 620 15.28 -5.25 17.85
CA THR A 620 16.21 -4.89 16.77
C THR A 620 16.58 -3.42 16.86
N PHE A 621 17.79 -3.10 16.43
CA PHE A 621 18.32 -1.74 16.46
C PHE A 621 18.93 -1.36 15.11
N MET A 622 18.83 -0.08 14.77
CA MET A 622 19.47 0.51 13.59
C MET A 622 19.90 1.93 13.89
N GLY A 623 21.03 2.34 13.35
CA GLY A 623 21.48 3.73 13.34
C GLY A 623 21.90 4.16 11.94
N GLY A 624 21.84 5.45 11.68
CA GLY A 624 22.19 5.96 10.35
C GLY A 624 22.27 7.47 10.25
N ILE A 625 22.48 7.91 9.03
CA ILE A 625 22.56 9.32 8.65
C ILE A 625 21.58 9.61 7.50
N ASN A 626 20.93 10.76 7.60
CA ASN A 626 20.11 11.32 6.54
C ASN A 626 20.68 12.69 6.14
N LEU A 627 20.93 12.88 4.86
CA LEU A 627 21.50 14.09 4.26
C LEU A 627 20.46 14.77 3.37
N ASN A 628 20.28 16.08 3.51
CA ASN A 628 19.36 16.91 2.73
C ASN A 628 20.08 18.14 2.18
N PHE A 629 20.09 18.33 0.87
CA PHE A 629 20.74 19.42 0.17
C PHE A 629 19.77 20.28 -0.63
#